data_403128daef7e9173dca74a962fa15317
#
_entry.id   403128daef7e9173dca74a962fa15317
#
_cell.length_a   1.000
_cell.length_b   1.000
_cell.length_c   1.000
_cell.angle_alpha   90.00
_cell.angle_beta   90.00
_cell.angle_gamma   90.00
#
_symmetry.space_group_name_H-M   'P 1'
#
loop_
_entity.id
_entity.type
_entity.pdbx_description
1 polymer ?
#
loop_
_entity_poly.entity_id
_entity_poly.type
_entity_poly.pdbx_seq_one_letter_code
_entity_poly.pdbx_strand_id
1 'polypeptide(L)'
;MKKRFLHFSLFIFLFFYSGLSMANLTKVASGFSAPTGIAFDSSGVMYVTNWSGDSIVKVKSNGEQETFYKGISSPSGIVIDKQDNVYVSSYSDDYILKITPNGKSKKISEGYRTPTGIAFSNNGQLLITNRSTGEIVSLDLETKQKTIVANGLSTPVGVTQLADNSLVVSQYSGRLTMIEPNGNKTELGDQFDRPGVGIVTISSNAVAVIDNGAGMVRQIDVKTKKVTNLASSLSGAVALANYNNHYYIGTWGDGSVYTMDSN
;
A
#
# COMPACT_ATOMS: atom_id res chain seq x y z
N MET A 1 -78.42 11.83 -0.84
CA MET A 1 -77.30 11.05 -1.37
C MET A 1 -76.07 11.92 -1.43
N LYS A 2 -75.10 11.79 -0.47
CA LYS A 2 -73.87 12.57 -0.45
C LYS A 2 -72.76 11.66 -0.99
N LYS A 3 -72.18 11.97 -2.15
CA LYS A 3 -71.05 11.32 -2.72
C LYS A 3 -69.74 11.73 -1.98
N ARG A 4 -69.06 10.78 -1.31
CA ARG A 4 -67.71 10.98 -0.75
C ARG A 4 -66.69 10.73 -1.86
N PHE A 5 -65.93 11.76 -2.20
CA PHE A 5 -64.73 11.61 -3.03
C PHE A 5 -63.56 11.18 -2.14
N LEU A 6 -63.02 10.01 -2.43
CA LEU A 6 -61.80 9.49 -1.79
C LEU A 6 -60.58 10.00 -2.57
N HIS A 7 -59.80 10.90 -1.95
CA HIS A 7 -58.53 11.34 -2.53
C HIS A 7 -57.45 10.28 -2.21
N PHE A 8 -56.99 9.61 -3.24
CA PHE A 8 -55.81 8.72 -3.15
C PHE A 8 -54.57 9.58 -3.40
N SER A 9 -53.83 9.94 -2.33
CA SER A 9 -52.49 10.54 -2.46
C SER A 9 -51.47 9.49 -2.80
N LEU A 10 -50.99 9.50 -4.04
CA LEU A 10 -49.89 8.65 -4.50
C LEU A 10 -48.58 9.26 -4.00
N PHE A 11 -47.99 8.69 -2.94
CA PHE A 11 -46.65 9.03 -2.50
C PHE A 11 -45.65 8.32 -3.42
N ILE A 12 -45.03 9.05 -4.36
CA ILE A 12 -43.89 8.57 -5.15
C ILE A 12 -42.66 8.68 -4.28
N PHE A 13 -42.18 7.54 -3.76
CA PHE A 13 -40.84 7.42 -3.15
C PHE A 13 -39.81 7.45 -4.28
N LEU A 14 -39.18 8.61 -4.50
CA LEU A 14 -37.97 8.72 -5.29
C LEU A 14 -36.79 8.10 -4.49
N PHE A 15 -36.45 6.85 -4.77
CA PHE A 15 -35.22 6.28 -4.35
C PHE A 15 -34.07 6.93 -5.14
N PHE A 16 -33.36 7.87 -4.51
CA PHE A 16 -32.07 8.30 -5.01
C PHE A 16 -31.10 7.12 -4.80
N TYR A 17 -30.90 6.32 -5.82
CA TYR A 17 -29.73 5.47 -5.92
C TYR A 17 -28.52 6.39 -6.12
N SER A 18 -27.82 6.72 -5.05
CA SER A 18 -26.44 7.21 -5.16
C SER A 18 -25.60 6.04 -5.62
N GLY A 19 -25.52 5.84 -6.93
CA GLY A 19 -24.55 4.91 -7.51
C GLY A 19 -23.16 5.39 -7.09
N LEU A 20 -22.49 4.63 -6.23
CA LEU A 20 -21.05 4.78 -6.00
C LEU A 20 -20.41 4.57 -7.37
N SER A 21 -19.96 5.65 -8.00
CA SER A 21 -19.14 5.58 -9.21
C SER A 21 -17.82 4.92 -8.80
N MET A 22 -17.64 3.68 -9.23
CA MET A 22 -16.33 3.02 -9.11
C MET A 22 -15.34 3.80 -9.96
N ALA A 23 -14.16 4.08 -9.40
CA ALA A 23 -13.14 4.84 -10.13
C ALA A 23 -12.75 4.13 -11.43
N ASN A 24 -12.63 4.90 -12.51
CA ASN A 24 -12.14 4.38 -13.78
C ASN A 24 -10.65 4.05 -13.66
N LEU A 25 -10.32 2.77 -13.82
CA LEU A 25 -8.94 2.28 -13.82
C LEU A 25 -8.32 2.47 -15.21
N THR A 26 -7.18 3.16 -15.27
CA THR A 26 -6.39 3.31 -16.50
C THR A 26 -5.09 2.53 -16.37
N LYS A 27 -4.78 1.63 -17.31
CA LYS A 27 -3.50 0.93 -17.36
C LYS A 27 -2.42 1.88 -17.85
N VAL A 28 -1.36 2.08 -17.03
CA VAL A 28 -0.25 3.01 -17.33
C VAL A 28 1.06 2.30 -17.68
N ALA A 29 1.22 1.05 -17.23
CA ALA A 29 2.39 0.24 -17.56
C ALA A 29 2.05 -1.26 -17.47
N SER A 30 2.81 -2.11 -18.16
CA SER A 30 2.64 -3.57 -18.15
C SER A 30 3.96 -4.28 -18.46
N GLY A 31 3.95 -5.62 -18.41
CA GLY A 31 5.15 -6.42 -18.67
C GLY A 31 6.00 -6.69 -17.43
N PHE A 32 5.44 -6.46 -16.23
CA PHE A 32 6.09 -6.79 -14.97
C PHE A 32 5.89 -8.26 -14.60
N SER A 33 6.87 -8.80 -13.87
CA SER A 33 6.80 -10.12 -13.23
C SER A 33 6.46 -9.95 -11.74
N ALA A 34 5.17 -9.92 -11.40
CA ALA A 34 4.66 -9.71 -10.06
C ALA A 34 5.08 -8.35 -9.45
N PRO A 35 4.56 -7.20 -9.92
CA PRO A 35 4.84 -5.88 -9.36
C PRO A 35 4.31 -5.80 -7.92
N THR A 36 5.21 -5.59 -6.94
CA THR A 36 4.89 -5.73 -5.51
C THR A 36 4.97 -4.41 -4.74
N GLY A 37 5.82 -3.49 -5.17
CA GLY A 37 5.95 -2.15 -4.59
C GLY A 37 6.08 -1.10 -5.68
N ILE A 38 5.58 0.11 -5.41
CA ILE A 38 5.63 1.26 -6.31
C ILE A 38 6.07 2.48 -5.50
N ALA A 39 7.02 3.25 -6.04
CA ALA A 39 7.43 4.54 -5.50
C ALA A 39 7.79 5.52 -6.62
N PHE A 40 7.84 6.80 -6.31
CA PHE A 40 8.16 7.87 -7.26
C PHE A 40 9.35 8.68 -6.76
N ASP A 41 10.24 9.06 -7.66
CA ASP A 41 11.30 10.03 -7.36
C ASP A 41 10.80 11.48 -7.47
N SER A 42 11.68 12.44 -7.15
CA SER A 42 11.35 13.87 -7.17
C SER A 42 10.98 14.41 -8.55
N SER A 43 11.38 13.72 -9.62
CA SER A 43 11.06 14.07 -11.01
C SER A 43 9.78 13.40 -11.53
N GLY A 44 9.14 12.53 -10.73
CA GLY A 44 7.92 11.81 -11.09
C GLY A 44 8.18 10.53 -11.88
N VAL A 45 9.40 10.03 -11.92
CA VAL A 45 9.69 8.70 -12.48
C VAL A 45 9.19 7.64 -11.50
N MET A 46 8.41 6.70 -12.01
CA MET A 46 7.89 5.58 -11.24
C MET A 46 8.90 4.44 -11.16
N TYR A 47 9.10 3.90 -9.96
CA TYR A 47 9.92 2.72 -9.71
C TYR A 47 9.02 1.58 -9.24
N VAL A 48 9.15 0.42 -9.88
CA VAL A 48 8.34 -0.75 -9.60
C VAL A 48 9.25 -1.92 -9.22
N THR A 49 9.03 -2.52 -8.05
CA THR A 49 9.68 -3.77 -7.70
C THR A 49 9.07 -4.93 -8.46
N ASN A 50 9.90 -5.68 -9.13
CA ASN A 50 9.53 -6.78 -10.01
C ASN A 50 9.89 -8.10 -9.30
N TRP A 51 9.00 -8.58 -8.43
CA TRP A 51 9.23 -9.67 -7.48
C TRP A 51 9.82 -10.92 -8.11
N SER A 52 9.16 -11.48 -9.11
CA SER A 52 9.62 -12.70 -9.80
C SER A 52 10.69 -12.44 -10.85
N GLY A 53 11.02 -11.17 -11.10
CA GLY A 53 12.06 -10.73 -12.02
C GLY A 53 13.34 -10.29 -11.30
N ASP A 54 13.41 -10.39 -9.97
CA ASP A 54 14.55 -10.03 -9.13
C ASP A 54 15.17 -8.66 -9.49
N SER A 55 14.30 -7.68 -9.79
CA SER A 55 14.70 -6.40 -10.35
C SER A 55 13.80 -5.24 -9.90
N ILE A 56 14.29 -4.03 -10.12
CA ILE A 56 13.52 -2.79 -10.04
C ILE A 56 13.50 -2.18 -11.44
N VAL A 57 12.31 -1.82 -11.90
CA VAL A 57 12.08 -1.19 -13.22
C VAL A 57 11.69 0.27 -13.00
N LYS A 58 12.31 1.17 -13.75
CA LYS A 58 11.87 2.56 -13.89
C LYS A 58 10.87 2.67 -15.03
N VAL A 59 9.85 3.48 -14.83
CA VAL A 59 8.88 3.85 -15.85
C VAL A 59 8.83 5.37 -15.93
N LYS A 60 9.27 5.92 -17.05
CA LYS A 60 9.26 7.35 -17.32
C LYS A 60 7.84 7.84 -17.66
N SER A 61 7.60 9.14 -17.60
CA SER A 61 6.30 9.74 -17.93
C SER A 61 5.83 9.47 -19.37
N ASN A 62 6.76 9.21 -20.28
CA ASN A 62 6.44 8.83 -21.68
C ASN A 62 6.12 7.32 -21.83
N GLY A 63 6.10 6.55 -20.73
CA GLY A 63 5.86 5.10 -20.73
C GLY A 63 7.09 4.24 -21.03
N GLU A 64 8.25 4.84 -21.30
CA GLU A 64 9.51 4.11 -21.51
C GLU A 64 9.91 3.39 -20.21
N GLN A 65 10.26 2.11 -20.35
CA GLN A 65 10.68 1.26 -19.22
C GLN A 65 12.15 0.89 -19.35
N GLU A 66 12.88 0.97 -18.24
CA GLU A 66 14.26 0.51 -18.15
C GLU A 66 14.50 -0.22 -16.82
N THR A 67 15.36 -1.22 -16.84
CA THR A 67 15.80 -1.87 -15.62
C THR A 67 16.73 -0.94 -14.84
N PHE A 68 16.31 -0.51 -13.66
CA PHE A 68 17.12 0.31 -12.77
C PHE A 68 18.13 -0.51 -11.97
N TYR A 69 17.72 -1.68 -11.48
CA TYR A 69 18.55 -2.56 -10.67
C TYR A 69 18.18 -4.03 -10.87
N LYS A 70 19.18 -4.92 -10.84
CA LYS A 70 19.01 -6.38 -10.92
C LYS A 70 19.76 -7.09 -9.80
N GLY A 71 19.33 -8.30 -9.45
CA GLY A 71 20.00 -9.15 -8.49
C GLY A 71 19.61 -8.86 -7.05
N ILE A 72 18.36 -8.41 -6.82
CA ILE A 72 17.73 -8.39 -5.52
C ILE A 72 16.66 -9.48 -5.46
N SER A 73 16.82 -10.45 -4.58
CA SER A 73 15.90 -11.61 -4.52
C SER A 73 14.53 -11.21 -3.98
N SER A 74 13.51 -11.40 -4.81
CA SER A 74 12.11 -11.11 -4.51
C SER A 74 11.93 -9.70 -3.90
N PRO A 75 12.26 -8.60 -4.62
CA PRO A 75 12.11 -7.26 -4.10
C PRO A 75 10.65 -6.96 -3.80
N SER A 76 10.36 -6.50 -2.58
CA SER A 76 8.98 -6.28 -2.10
C SER A 76 8.68 -4.78 -1.93
N GLY A 77 8.59 -4.30 -0.70
CA GLY A 77 8.34 -2.88 -0.43
C GLY A 77 9.45 -1.98 -0.94
N ILE A 78 9.10 -0.80 -1.43
CA ILE A 78 10.02 0.21 -1.96
C ILE A 78 9.58 1.59 -1.50
N VAL A 79 10.54 2.41 -1.09
CA VAL A 79 10.36 3.85 -0.84
C VAL A 79 11.55 4.63 -1.36
N ILE A 80 11.35 5.91 -1.63
CA ILE A 80 12.37 6.83 -2.16
C ILE A 80 12.46 8.05 -1.24
N ASP A 81 13.67 8.43 -0.84
CA ASP A 81 13.90 9.60 0.01
C ASP A 81 13.97 10.91 -0.81
N LYS A 82 14.07 12.04 -0.12
CA LYS A 82 14.16 13.39 -0.74
C LYS A 82 15.42 13.62 -1.57
N GLN A 83 16.40 12.74 -1.50
CA GLN A 83 17.62 12.72 -2.29
C GLN A 83 17.56 11.69 -3.41
N ASP A 84 16.36 11.15 -3.70
CA ASP A 84 16.09 10.12 -4.69
C ASP A 84 16.84 8.80 -4.47
N ASN A 85 17.28 8.53 -3.22
CA ASN A 85 17.77 7.21 -2.90
C ASN A 85 16.59 6.24 -2.74
N VAL A 86 16.71 5.11 -3.39
CA VAL A 86 15.74 4.00 -3.34
C VAL A 86 16.08 3.07 -2.18
N TYR A 87 15.10 2.76 -1.35
CA TYR A 87 15.19 1.74 -0.33
C TYR A 87 14.23 0.61 -0.68
N VAL A 88 14.70 -0.61 -0.59
CA VAL A 88 13.90 -1.79 -0.97
C VAL A 88 14.19 -2.97 -0.06
N SER A 89 13.14 -3.71 0.31
CA SER A 89 13.24 -4.95 1.05
C SER A 89 13.50 -6.13 0.12
N SER A 90 14.54 -6.93 0.41
CA SER A 90 14.76 -8.23 -0.19
C SER A 90 14.08 -9.28 0.66
N TYR A 91 12.93 -9.76 0.20
CA TYR A 91 12.12 -10.72 0.93
C TYR A 91 12.81 -12.06 1.14
N SER A 92 13.48 -12.58 0.11
CA SER A 92 14.08 -13.91 0.16
C SER A 92 15.47 -13.93 0.79
N ASP A 93 16.17 -12.79 0.83
CA ASP A 93 17.54 -12.70 1.37
C ASP A 93 17.62 -11.90 2.69
N ASP A 94 16.47 -11.50 3.28
CA ASP A 94 16.37 -10.97 4.63
C ASP A 94 17.17 -9.66 4.90
N TYR A 95 17.28 -8.75 3.92
CA TYR A 95 17.98 -7.47 4.06
C TYR A 95 17.21 -6.28 3.49
N ILE A 96 17.68 -5.08 3.84
CA ILE A 96 17.26 -3.81 3.22
C ILE A 96 18.41 -3.28 2.38
N LEU A 97 18.13 -2.99 1.10
CA LEU A 97 19.06 -2.40 0.15
C LEU A 97 18.78 -0.90 0.00
N LYS A 98 19.83 -0.09 0.02
CA LYS A 98 19.80 1.29 -0.45
C LYS A 98 20.47 1.36 -1.83
N ILE A 99 19.85 2.05 -2.78
CA ILE A 99 20.38 2.28 -4.12
C ILE A 99 20.34 3.79 -4.36
N THR A 100 21.46 4.39 -4.73
CA THR A 100 21.53 5.83 -5.07
C THR A 100 20.99 6.07 -6.49
N PRO A 101 20.64 7.32 -6.87
CA PRO A 101 20.14 7.63 -8.20
C PRO A 101 21.07 7.19 -9.34
N ASN A 102 22.38 7.14 -9.10
CA ASN A 102 23.39 6.67 -10.05
C ASN A 102 23.62 5.14 -10.04
N GLY A 103 22.74 4.38 -9.35
CA GLY A 103 22.75 2.91 -9.33
C GLY A 103 23.74 2.26 -8.36
N LYS A 104 24.51 3.03 -7.57
CA LYS A 104 25.36 2.43 -6.51
C LYS A 104 24.48 1.87 -5.40
N SER A 105 24.71 0.63 -5.01
CA SER A 105 23.91 -0.06 -4.01
C SER A 105 24.73 -0.45 -2.78
N LYS A 106 24.04 -0.54 -1.63
CA LYS A 106 24.60 -1.01 -0.36
C LYS A 106 23.51 -1.67 0.46
N LYS A 107 23.75 -2.88 0.98
CA LYS A 107 22.96 -3.45 2.06
C LYS A 107 23.17 -2.60 3.31
N ILE A 108 22.10 -1.99 3.80
CA ILE A 108 22.16 -1.06 4.94
C ILE A 108 21.71 -1.68 6.25
N SER A 109 21.00 -2.82 6.19
CA SER A 109 20.53 -3.56 7.36
C SER A 109 20.18 -4.99 6.94
N GLU A 110 20.49 -5.97 7.80
CA GLU A 110 20.32 -7.41 7.55
C GLU A 110 19.71 -8.09 8.78
N GLY A 111 19.40 -9.40 8.68
CA GLY A 111 18.90 -10.21 9.79
C GLY A 111 17.43 -9.98 10.07
N TYR A 112 16.66 -9.71 9.04
CA TYR A 112 15.20 -9.77 9.07
C TYR A 112 14.71 -11.21 8.86
N ARG A 113 13.40 -11.40 8.81
CA ARG A 113 12.75 -12.66 8.44
C ARG A 113 11.60 -12.34 7.49
N THR A 114 11.85 -12.47 6.20
CA THR A 114 10.93 -12.09 5.12
C THR A 114 10.43 -10.65 5.25
N PRO A 115 11.33 -9.62 5.18
CA PRO A 115 10.93 -8.22 5.21
C PRO A 115 10.08 -7.90 3.97
N THR A 116 8.91 -7.27 4.18
CA THR A 116 7.90 -7.09 3.13
C THR A 116 7.70 -5.60 2.84
N GLY A 117 6.64 -5.01 3.36
CA GLY A 117 6.36 -3.58 3.20
C GLY A 117 7.33 -2.71 3.98
N ILE A 118 7.68 -1.59 3.39
CA ILE A 118 8.49 -0.55 4.05
C ILE A 118 7.85 0.82 3.86
N ALA A 119 8.02 1.70 4.82
CA ALA A 119 7.53 3.08 4.77
C ALA A 119 8.49 4.01 5.55
N PHE A 120 8.52 5.29 5.20
CA PHE A 120 9.14 6.28 6.08
C PHE A 120 8.20 6.62 7.22
N SER A 121 8.75 6.71 8.43
CA SER A 121 8.07 7.31 9.58
C SER A 121 8.13 8.84 9.52
N ASN A 122 7.29 9.51 10.32
CA ASN A 122 7.24 10.97 10.40
C ASN A 122 8.58 11.60 10.81
N ASN A 123 9.43 10.87 11.52
CA ASN A 123 10.78 11.28 11.93
C ASN A 123 11.90 10.82 10.98
N GLY A 124 11.55 10.27 9.81
CA GLY A 124 12.50 9.89 8.76
C GLY A 124 13.19 8.53 8.95
N GLN A 125 12.81 7.75 9.94
CA GLN A 125 13.27 6.36 10.07
C GLN A 125 12.54 5.46 9.07
N LEU A 126 13.08 4.30 8.79
CA LEU A 126 12.45 3.31 7.93
C LEU A 126 11.67 2.30 8.77
N LEU A 127 10.34 2.24 8.60
CA LEU A 127 9.49 1.22 9.15
C LEU A 127 9.48 0.01 8.23
N ILE A 128 9.67 -1.18 8.78
CA ILE A 128 9.81 -2.43 8.02
C ILE A 128 8.88 -3.47 8.64
N THR A 129 8.01 -4.06 7.84
CA THR A 129 7.23 -5.24 8.25
C THR A 129 8.11 -6.47 8.19
N ASN A 130 8.39 -7.07 9.34
CA ASN A 130 9.16 -8.32 9.48
C ASN A 130 8.17 -9.49 9.54
N ARG A 131 7.75 -9.97 8.38
CA ARG A 131 6.55 -10.80 8.19
C ARG A 131 6.56 -12.09 9.01
N SER A 132 7.66 -12.83 8.98
CA SER A 132 7.71 -14.15 9.64
C SER A 132 7.85 -14.07 11.15
N THR A 133 8.34 -12.94 11.71
CA THR A 133 8.42 -12.74 13.16
C THR A 133 7.17 -12.04 13.73
N GLY A 134 6.31 -11.49 12.86
CA GLY A 134 5.13 -10.75 13.31
C GLY A 134 5.47 -9.39 13.93
N GLU A 135 6.51 -8.72 13.43
CA GLU A 135 7.04 -7.48 14.00
C GLU A 135 7.00 -6.32 13.01
N ILE A 136 6.96 -5.11 13.56
CA ILE A 136 7.35 -3.89 12.84
C ILE A 136 8.67 -3.42 13.44
N VAL A 137 9.67 -3.27 12.59
CA VAL A 137 11.01 -2.81 12.96
C VAL A 137 11.19 -1.39 12.44
N SER A 138 11.63 -0.47 13.29
CA SER A 138 12.12 0.86 12.91
C SER A 138 13.63 0.79 12.74
N LEU A 139 14.13 1.24 11.59
CA LEU A 139 15.55 1.35 11.29
C LEU A 139 15.95 2.82 11.20
N ASP A 140 16.83 3.24 12.08
CA ASP A 140 17.49 4.54 11.98
C ASP A 140 18.50 4.52 10.82
N LEU A 141 18.34 5.43 9.86
CA LEU A 141 19.15 5.43 8.65
C LEU A 141 20.57 5.98 8.83
N GLU A 142 20.85 6.69 9.93
CA GLU A 142 22.18 7.22 10.25
C GLU A 142 22.96 6.19 11.10
N THR A 143 22.41 5.82 12.25
CA THR A 143 23.07 4.94 13.22
C THR A 143 22.99 3.47 12.86
N LYS A 144 22.06 3.08 11.97
CA LYS A 144 21.71 1.68 11.61
C LYS A 144 21.11 0.88 12.78
N GLN A 145 20.71 1.57 13.84
CA GLN A 145 20.05 0.91 14.97
C GLN A 145 18.65 0.43 14.55
N LYS A 146 18.33 -0.80 14.92
CA LYS A 146 17.01 -1.40 14.78
C LYS A 146 16.27 -1.37 16.11
N THR A 147 15.00 -1.00 16.08
CA THR A 147 14.09 -1.04 17.25
C THR A 147 12.81 -1.75 16.86
N ILE A 148 12.37 -2.74 17.62
CA ILE A 148 11.06 -3.36 17.45
C ILE A 148 10.03 -2.38 18.03
N VAL A 149 9.20 -1.79 17.17
CA VAL A 149 8.17 -0.82 17.57
C VAL A 149 6.79 -1.45 17.71
N ALA A 150 6.61 -2.67 17.18
CA ALA A 150 5.42 -3.50 17.42
C ALA A 150 5.76 -4.97 17.20
N ASN A 151 5.03 -5.88 17.87
CA ASN A 151 5.19 -7.33 17.74
C ASN A 151 3.82 -8.04 17.87
N GLY A 152 3.80 -9.37 17.79
CA GLY A 152 2.58 -10.17 17.97
C GLY A 152 1.53 -9.92 16.87
N LEU A 153 1.97 -9.57 15.67
CA LEU A 153 1.13 -9.40 14.49
C LEU A 153 1.09 -10.73 13.70
N SER A 154 -0.02 -10.98 13.01
CA SER A 154 -0.18 -12.19 12.21
C SER A 154 0.16 -11.93 10.75
N THR A 155 1.39 -12.30 10.35
CA THR A 155 1.88 -12.10 8.97
C THR A 155 1.74 -10.64 8.46
N PRO A 156 2.35 -9.63 9.14
CA PRO A 156 2.28 -8.24 8.69
C PRO A 156 2.98 -8.10 7.33
N VAL A 157 2.38 -7.36 6.40
CA VAL A 157 2.89 -7.22 5.03
C VAL A 157 3.02 -5.77 4.56
N GLY A 158 2.24 -4.86 5.10
CA GLY A 158 2.33 -3.43 4.80
C GLY A 158 2.20 -2.59 6.06
N VAL A 159 2.82 -1.43 6.08
CA VAL A 159 2.79 -0.47 7.19
C VAL A 159 2.74 0.95 6.66
N THR A 160 1.95 1.80 7.31
CA THR A 160 1.97 3.25 7.13
C THR A 160 1.83 3.94 8.49
N GLN A 161 2.20 5.21 8.57
CA GLN A 161 2.11 5.99 9.80
C GLN A 161 1.15 7.17 9.63
N LEU A 162 0.27 7.37 10.61
CA LEU A 162 -0.61 8.53 10.69
C LEU A 162 0.11 9.74 11.29
N ALA A 163 -0.50 10.92 11.17
CA ALA A 163 0.07 12.17 11.67
C ALA A 163 0.27 12.19 13.20
N ASP A 164 -0.51 11.44 13.96
CA ASP A 164 -0.40 11.26 15.42
C ASP A 164 0.66 10.23 15.84
N ASN A 165 1.45 9.73 14.89
CA ASN A 165 2.45 8.67 15.00
C ASN A 165 1.87 7.25 15.23
N SER A 166 0.58 7.05 15.20
CA SER A 166 0.00 5.71 15.16
C SER A 166 0.39 5.00 13.86
N LEU A 167 0.67 3.71 13.96
CA LEU A 167 0.92 2.85 12.80
C LEU A 167 -0.38 2.17 12.37
N VAL A 168 -0.57 2.00 11.06
CA VAL A 168 -1.60 1.12 10.52
C VAL A 168 -0.91 0.01 9.73
N VAL A 169 -1.19 -1.23 10.10
CA VAL A 169 -0.52 -2.42 9.58
C VAL A 169 -1.52 -3.32 8.89
N SER A 170 -1.26 -3.64 7.64
CA SER A 170 -1.99 -4.69 6.92
C SER A 170 -1.39 -6.06 7.24
N GLN A 171 -2.24 -7.01 7.58
CA GLN A 171 -1.86 -8.38 7.92
C GLN A 171 -2.48 -9.35 6.90
N TYR A 172 -1.65 -10.16 6.28
CA TYR A 172 -2.08 -11.12 5.24
C TYR A 172 -3.09 -12.15 5.75
N SER A 173 -3.24 -12.25 7.07
CA SER A 173 -4.27 -13.04 7.75
C SER A 173 -5.70 -12.46 7.66
N GLY A 174 -5.91 -11.34 6.97
CA GLY A 174 -7.24 -10.72 6.78
C GLY A 174 -7.54 -9.57 7.73
N ARG A 175 -6.54 -8.97 8.37
CA ARG A 175 -6.72 -7.92 9.38
C ARG A 175 -6.02 -6.62 9.04
N LEU A 176 -6.57 -5.53 9.55
CA LEU A 176 -5.91 -4.23 9.68
C LEU A 176 -5.85 -3.86 11.15
N THR A 177 -4.65 -3.58 11.65
CA THR A 177 -4.43 -3.21 13.06
C THR A 177 -3.82 -1.81 13.13
N MET A 178 -4.44 -0.93 13.90
CA MET A 178 -3.84 0.34 14.32
C MET A 178 -3.06 0.10 15.62
N ILE A 179 -1.87 0.71 15.71
CA ILE A 179 -0.98 0.62 16.86
C ILE A 179 -0.64 2.04 17.29
N GLU A 180 -1.13 2.43 18.46
CA GLU A 180 -0.88 3.75 19.04
C GLU A 180 0.58 3.88 19.51
N PRO A 181 1.12 5.11 19.69
CA PRO A 181 2.48 5.33 20.18
C PRO A 181 2.77 4.71 21.55
N ASN A 182 1.75 4.50 22.38
CA ASN A 182 1.84 3.82 23.68
C ASN A 182 1.86 2.29 23.56
N GLY A 183 1.76 1.74 22.34
CA GLY A 183 1.74 0.31 22.05
C GLY A 183 0.36 -0.35 22.08
N ASN A 184 -0.72 0.38 22.39
CA ASN A 184 -2.08 -0.14 22.35
C ASN A 184 -2.44 -0.53 20.91
N LYS A 185 -3.11 -1.67 20.75
CA LYS A 185 -3.55 -2.18 19.46
C LYS A 185 -5.06 -2.13 19.34
N THR A 186 -5.54 -1.64 18.21
CA THR A 186 -6.96 -1.63 17.86
C THR A 186 -7.14 -2.31 16.51
N GLU A 187 -7.96 -3.37 16.48
CA GLU A 187 -8.36 -3.99 15.21
C GLU A 187 -9.34 -3.05 14.50
N LEU A 188 -8.97 -2.66 13.27
CA LEU A 188 -9.77 -1.77 12.44
C LEU A 188 -10.85 -2.54 11.67
N GLY A 189 -10.62 -3.83 11.40
CA GLY A 189 -11.56 -4.72 10.75
C GLY A 189 -10.92 -6.05 10.40
N ASP A 190 -11.74 -7.10 10.34
CA ASP A 190 -11.40 -8.46 9.94
C ASP A 190 -12.11 -8.88 8.63
N GLN A 191 -12.72 -7.91 7.96
CA GLN A 191 -13.50 -8.11 6.72
C GLN A 191 -12.66 -8.10 5.44
N PHE A 192 -11.33 -8.06 5.59
CA PHE A 192 -10.41 -8.08 4.48
C PHE A 192 -10.03 -9.52 4.11
N ASP A 193 -9.88 -9.78 2.82
CA ASP A 193 -9.38 -11.06 2.31
C ASP A 193 -7.93 -10.90 1.86
N ARG A 194 -7.00 -11.19 2.78
CA ARG A 194 -5.56 -11.12 2.55
C ARG A 194 -5.07 -9.72 2.13
N PRO A 195 -5.14 -8.70 3.00
CA PRO A 195 -4.59 -7.38 2.70
C PRO A 195 -3.14 -7.47 2.23
N GLY A 196 -2.81 -6.71 1.17
CA GLY A 196 -1.51 -6.75 0.50
C GLY A 196 -0.46 -5.82 1.12
N VAL A 197 0.69 -5.74 0.44
CA VAL A 197 1.81 -4.85 0.80
C VAL A 197 1.43 -3.39 0.69
N GLY A 198 0.60 -3.07 -0.30
CA GLY A 198 0.19 -1.71 -0.60
C GLY A 198 -0.78 -1.15 0.45
N ILE A 199 -0.29 -0.22 1.27
CA ILE A 199 -1.08 0.58 2.20
C ILE A 199 -0.51 1.99 2.24
N VAL A 200 -1.36 3.02 2.15
CA VAL A 200 -0.96 4.42 2.17
C VAL A 200 -1.88 5.25 3.05
N THR A 201 -1.33 6.21 3.78
CA THR A 201 -2.10 7.21 4.52
C THR A 201 -2.70 8.21 3.53
N ILE A 202 -4.00 8.49 3.67
CA ILE A 202 -4.76 9.46 2.86
C ILE A 202 -4.95 10.76 3.63
N SER A 203 -5.28 10.64 4.90
CA SER A 203 -5.51 11.77 5.79
C SER A 203 -5.14 11.41 7.22
N SER A 204 -5.33 12.34 8.17
CA SER A 204 -5.12 12.06 9.60
C SER A 204 -5.92 10.86 10.14
N ASN A 205 -7.00 10.47 9.47
CA ASN A 205 -7.91 9.44 9.97
C ASN A 205 -8.22 8.35 8.94
N ALA A 206 -7.61 8.37 7.75
CA ALA A 206 -7.94 7.43 6.71
C ALA A 206 -6.69 6.85 6.03
N VAL A 207 -6.77 5.57 5.70
CA VAL A 207 -5.77 4.85 4.90
C VAL A 207 -6.45 4.17 3.71
N ALA A 208 -5.75 4.10 2.59
CA ALA A 208 -6.09 3.19 1.49
C ALA A 208 -5.22 1.94 1.58
N VAL A 209 -5.80 0.80 1.29
CA VAL A 209 -5.15 -0.50 1.38
C VAL A 209 -5.58 -1.41 0.25
N ILE A 210 -4.65 -2.19 -0.25
CA ILE A 210 -4.95 -3.31 -1.15
C ILE A 210 -5.58 -4.45 -0.35
N ASP A 211 -6.74 -4.92 -0.80
CA ASP A 211 -7.32 -6.19 -0.38
C ASP A 211 -7.09 -7.22 -1.51
N ASN A 212 -5.95 -7.90 -1.43
CA ASN A 212 -5.43 -8.77 -2.50
C ASN A 212 -6.41 -9.90 -2.83
N GLY A 213 -6.93 -10.59 -1.81
CA GLY A 213 -7.82 -11.71 -2.02
C GLY A 213 -9.18 -11.29 -2.61
N ALA A 214 -9.66 -10.11 -2.24
CA ALA A 214 -10.89 -9.55 -2.81
C ALA A 214 -10.68 -8.86 -4.18
N GLY A 215 -9.43 -8.64 -4.60
CA GLY A 215 -9.10 -7.90 -5.82
C GLY A 215 -9.57 -6.44 -5.78
N MET A 216 -9.35 -5.76 -4.65
CA MET A 216 -9.90 -4.43 -4.40
C MET A 216 -8.85 -3.45 -3.85
N VAL A 217 -9.10 -2.17 -4.06
CA VAL A 217 -8.55 -1.09 -3.22
C VAL A 217 -9.65 -0.62 -2.29
N ARG A 218 -9.38 -0.60 -1.00
CA ARG A 218 -10.33 -0.15 0.02
C ARG A 218 -9.76 1.00 0.83
N GLN A 219 -10.63 1.92 1.21
CA GLN A 219 -10.35 2.95 2.19
C GLN A 219 -10.96 2.55 3.52
N ILE A 220 -10.25 2.78 4.63
CA ILE A 220 -10.81 2.68 5.96
C ILE A 220 -10.61 3.98 6.73
N ASP A 221 -11.66 4.47 7.36
CA ASP A 221 -11.58 5.51 8.39
C ASP A 221 -11.22 4.84 9.72
N VAL A 222 -10.06 5.21 10.28
CA VAL A 222 -9.50 4.52 11.46
C VAL A 222 -10.26 4.79 12.75
N LYS A 223 -11.06 5.88 12.81
CA LYS A 223 -11.87 6.22 13.98
C LYS A 223 -13.23 5.52 13.96
N THR A 224 -13.91 5.59 12.83
CA THR A 224 -15.26 5.01 12.68
C THR A 224 -15.24 3.56 12.24
N LYS A 225 -14.09 3.07 11.77
CA LYS A 225 -13.88 1.75 11.16
C LYS A 225 -14.73 1.51 9.90
N LYS A 226 -15.24 2.60 9.31
CA LYS A 226 -16.02 2.53 8.07
C LYS A 226 -15.09 2.18 6.90
N VAL A 227 -15.43 1.13 6.17
CA VAL A 227 -14.73 0.71 4.95
C VAL A 227 -15.52 1.16 3.73
N THR A 228 -14.80 1.68 2.74
CA THR A 228 -15.35 2.09 1.43
C THR A 228 -14.51 1.43 0.33
N ASN A 229 -15.16 0.83 -0.66
CA ASN A 229 -14.48 0.28 -1.83
C ASN A 229 -14.15 1.42 -2.80
N LEU A 230 -12.89 1.57 -3.15
CA LEU A 230 -12.41 2.58 -4.11
C LEU A 230 -12.31 1.99 -5.53
N ALA A 231 -11.82 0.75 -5.65
CA ALA A 231 -11.74 0.02 -6.91
C ALA A 231 -11.96 -1.48 -6.68
N SER A 232 -12.35 -2.20 -7.73
CA SER A 232 -12.56 -3.65 -7.71
C SER A 232 -12.13 -4.30 -9.02
N SER A 233 -12.26 -5.62 -9.10
CA SER A 233 -11.93 -6.42 -10.28
C SER A 233 -10.44 -6.35 -10.67
N LEU A 234 -9.56 -6.15 -9.68
CA LEU A 234 -8.12 -6.13 -9.84
C LEU A 234 -7.55 -7.54 -9.68
N SER A 235 -6.96 -8.08 -10.71
CA SER A 235 -6.40 -9.43 -10.69
C SER A 235 -5.10 -9.50 -9.87
N GLY A 236 -5.22 -9.92 -8.60
CA GLY A 236 -4.07 -10.04 -7.70
C GLY A 236 -3.37 -8.71 -7.42
N ALA A 237 -4.13 -7.68 -7.05
CA ALA A 237 -3.57 -6.39 -6.63
C ALA A 237 -2.69 -6.56 -5.39
N VAL A 238 -1.48 -5.98 -5.38
CA VAL A 238 -0.50 -6.10 -4.30
C VAL A 238 0.12 -4.76 -3.93
N ALA A 239 0.58 -4.00 -4.93
CA ALA A 239 1.23 -2.71 -4.73
C ALA A 239 0.21 -1.57 -4.72
N LEU A 240 0.45 -0.57 -3.88
CA LEU A 240 -0.28 0.70 -3.87
C LEU A 240 0.68 1.84 -3.57
N ALA A 241 0.61 2.89 -4.37
CA ALA A 241 1.25 4.17 -4.09
C ALA A 241 0.24 5.29 -4.31
N ASN A 242 0.43 6.42 -3.63
CA ASN A 242 -0.29 7.67 -3.91
C ASN A 242 0.73 8.70 -4.40
N TYR A 243 0.50 9.26 -5.58
CA TYR A 243 1.36 10.29 -6.16
C TYR A 243 0.52 11.27 -6.97
N ASN A 244 0.68 12.58 -6.74
CA ASN A 244 -0.04 13.66 -7.44
C ASN A 244 -1.56 13.44 -7.55
N ASN A 245 -2.21 13.10 -6.43
CA ASN A 245 -3.65 12.83 -6.32
C ASN A 245 -4.13 11.64 -7.17
N HIS A 246 -3.26 10.68 -7.44
CA HIS A 246 -3.62 9.43 -8.10
C HIS A 246 -3.09 8.25 -7.27
N TYR A 247 -3.90 7.19 -7.21
CA TYR A 247 -3.43 5.88 -6.79
C TYR A 247 -2.81 5.14 -7.95
N TYR A 248 -1.68 4.49 -7.70
CA TYR A 248 -1.02 3.57 -8.62
C TYR A 248 -1.06 2.18 -8.01
N ILE A 249 -1.57 1.21 -8.77
CA ILE A 249 -1.92 -0.12 -8.30
C ILE A 249 -1.18 -1.15 -9.14
N GLY A 250 -0.30 -1.92 -8.52
CA GLY A 250 0.40 -3.05 -9.17
C GLY A 250 -0.38 -4.35 -9.00
N THR A 251 -0.55 -5.07 -10.11
CA THR A 251 -1.33 -6.33 -10.17
C THR A 251 -0.45 -7.49 -10.64
N TRP A 252 -0.47 -8.58 -9.88
CA TRP A 252 0.28 -9.79 -10.21
C TRP A 252 -0.34 -10.58 -11.37
N GLY A 253 -1.68 -10.59 -11.45
CA GLY A 253 -2.40 -11.45 -12.39
C GLY A 253 -2.16 -11.13 -13.85
N ASP A 254 -1.93 -9.85 -14.19
CA ASP A 254 -1.62 -9.43 -15.56
C ASP A 254 -0.30 -8.64 -15.68
N GLY A 255 0.48 -8.56 -14.60
CA GLY A 255 1.78 -7.89 -14.59
C GLY A 255 1.70 -6.42 -14.98
N SER A 256 0.71 -5.70 -14.48
CA SER A 256 0.42 -4.33 -14.89
C SER A 256 0.42 -3.35 -13.70
N VAL A 257 0.56 -2.07 -14.02
CA VAL A 257 0.26 -0.95 -13.12
C VAL A 257 -0.93 -0.18 -13.69
N TYR A 258 -1.92 0.01 -12.84
CA TYR A 258 -3.10 0.84 -13.11
C TYR A 258 -3.05 2.12 -12.30
N THR A 259 -3.74 3.16 -12.78
CA THR A 259 -3.97 4.39 -12.02
C THR A 259 -5.45 4.73 -11.94
N MET A 260 -5.82 5.43 -10.89
CA MET A 260 -7.13 6.05 -10.68
C MET A 260 -6.98 7.31 -9.83
N ASP A 261 -7.96 8.21 -9.90
CA ASP A 261 -8.00 9.39 -9.04
C ASP A 261 -8.11 8.99 -7.56
N SER A 262 -7.45 9.73 -6.66
CA SER A 262 -7.47 9.49 -5.22
C SER A 262 -8.47 10.39 -4.47
N ASN A 263 -9.52 10.86 -5.14
CA ASN A 263 -10.53 11.80 -4.60
C ASN A 263 -11.39 11.19 -3.50
#